data_84f155e2aaaafdd1a8fcca9aca2ef3d4
#
_entry.id   84f155e2aaaafdd1a8fcca9aca2ef3d4
#
_cell.length_a   1.000
_cell.length_b   1.000
_cell.length_c   1.000
_cell.angle_alpha   90.00
_cell.angle_beta   90.00
_cell.angle_gamma   90.00
#
_symmetry.space_group_name_H-M   'P 1'
#
loop_
_entity.id
_entity.type
_entity.pdbx_description
1 polymer ?
#
loop_
_entity_poly.entity_id
_entity_poly.type
_entity_poly.pdbx_seq_one_letter_code
_entity_poly.pdbx_strand_id
1 'polypeptide(L)'
;MNTALRMKNKWIPMLSLVYLAIPVLLFLSFWIKPVFSIPLIALILYSLMKTNENANPFQLEKANRKGKIILILAILLFWVLLSGIGGFVWQNRWDHMFRNALFQDLVKYDWPVIDTSLVSTRMLCYNFGFWLPSALIGKALGMQAGY
;
A
#
# COMPACT_ATOMS: atom_id res chain seq x y z
N MET A 1 -37.86 10.52 -20.39
CA MET A 1 -36.61 11.19 -20.00
C MET A 1 -36.16 10.58 -18.68
N ASN A 2 -35.32 9.54 -18.76
CA ASN A 2 -34.94 8.72 -17.60
C ASN A 2 -33.87 9.44 -16.77
N THR A 3 -34.30 10.00 -15.65
CA THR A 3 -33.37 10.48 -14.61
C THR A 3 -32.75 9.25 -13.90
N ALA A 4 -31.78 8.63 -14.56
CA ALA A 4 -31.05 7.52 -14.00
C ALA A 4 -30.40 7.99 -12.69
N LEU A 5 -30.74 7.34 -11.59
CA LEU A 5 -30.15 7.48 -10.27
C LEU A 5 -28.61 7.57 -10.36
N ARG A 6 -28.13 8.79 -10.35
CA ARG A 6 -26.72 9.15 -10.38
C ARG A 6 -26.18 8.93 -8.97
N MET A 7 -25.75 7.70 -8.69
CA MET A 7 -25.10 7.43 -7.42
C MET A 7 -23.80 8.25 -7.36
N LYS A 8 -23.84 9.35 -6.63
CA LYS A 8 -22.69 10.19 -6.31
C LYS A 8 -21.80 9.44 -5.33
N ASN A 9 -20.87 8.65 -5.84
CA ASN A 9 -19.97 7.88 -4.98
C ASN A 9 -18.73 8.73 -4.63
N LYS A 10 -18.76 9.37 -3.47
CA LYS A 10 -17.65 10.15 -2.93
C LYS A 10 -16.53 9.27 -2.34
N TRP A 11 -16.84 8.00 -2.06
CA TRP A 11 -15.92 7.11 -1.36
C TRP A 11 -14.73 6.65 -2.21
N ILE A 12 -14.91 6.47 -3.53
CA ILE A 12 -13.84 5.94 -4.40
C ILE A 12 -12.61 6.86 -4.43
N PRO A 13 -12.74 8.19 -4.70
CA PRO A 13 -11.59 9.09 -4.66
C PRO A 13 -10.94 9.13 -3.27
N MET A 14 -11.76 9.15 -2.21
CA MET A 14 -11.24 9.19 -0.85
C MET A 14 -10.47 7.93 -0.48
N LEU A 15 -11.00 6.74 -0.81
CA LEU A 15 -10.29 5.47 -0.60
C LEU A 15 -8.96 5.42 -1.36
N SER A 16 -8.93 5.94 -2.59
CA SER A 16 -7.70 6.01 -3.37
C SER A 16 -6.65 6.90 -2.70
N LEU A 17 -7.05 8.06 -2.19
CA LEU A 17 -6.14 8.97 -1.49
C LEU A 17 -5.65 8.38 -0.16
N VAL A 18 -6.54 7.74 0.60
CA VAL A 18 -6.17 7.05 1.83
C VAL A 18 -5.19 5.92 1.53
N TYR A 19 -5.46 5.11 0.51
CA TYR A 19 -4.57 4.03 0.08
C TYR A 19 -3.16 4.54 -0.25
N LEU A 20 -3.05 5.66 -0.96
CA LEU A 20 -1.77 6.28 -1.29
C LEU A 20 -1.07 6.90 -0.06
N ALA A 21 -1.84 7.39 0.91
CA ALA A 21 -1.29 8.01 2.11
C ALA A 21 -0.76 6.99 3.13
N ILE A 22 -1.34 5.78 3.21
CA ILE A 22 -0.96 4.76 4.19
C ILE A 22 0.54 4.44 4.20
N PRO A 23 1.22 4.14 3.06
CA PRO A 23 2.65 3.87 3.07
C PRO A 23 3.48 5.03 3.62
N VAL A 24 3.10 6.26 3.28
CA VAL A 24 3.79 7.48 3.72
C VAL A 24 3.58 7.69 5.21
N LEU A 25 2.37 7.51 5.72
CA LEU A 25 2.05 7.62 7.15
C LEU A 25 2.81 6.58 7.97
N LEU A 26 2.88 5.33 7.50
CA LEU A 26 3.66 4.27 8.15
C LEU A 26 5.16 4.62 8.16
N PHE A 27 5.70 5.06 7.04
CA PHE A 27 7.10 5.47 6.97
C PHE A 27 7.42 6.63 7.94
N LEU A 28 6.60 7.67 7.94
CA LEU A 28 6.77 8.81 8.85
C LEU A 28 6.68 8.39 10.31
N SER A 29 5.78 7.46 10.65
CA SER A 29 5.56 7.02 12.03
C SER A 29 6.73 6.23 12.61
N PHE A 30 7.45 5.46 11.80
CA PHE A 30 8.45 4.50 12.29
C PHE A 30 9.89 4.84 11.91
N TRP A 31 10.14 5.56 10.80
CA TRP A 31 11.49 5.88 10.32
C TRP A 31 11.93 7.29 10.62
N ILE A 32 11.00 8.20 10.88
CA ILE A 32 11.30 9.62 11.07
C ILE A 32 11.15 10.00 12.55
N LYS A 33 12.06 10.84 13.04
CA LYS A 33 11.98 11.34 14.42
C LYS A 33 10.64 12.07 14.67
N PRO A 34 9.98 11.86 15.83
CA PRO A 34 8.65 12.42 16.13
C PRO A 34 8.52 13.94 15.92
N VAL A 35 9.59 14.69 16.19
CA VAL A 35 9.61 16.15 16.00
C VAL A 35 9.28 16.55 14.56
N PHE A 36 9.70 15.77 13.58
CA PHE A 36 9.43 16.03 12.16
C PHE A 36 8.19 15.27 11.66
N SER A 37 7.98 14.05 12.14
CA SER A 37 6.89 13.21 11.64
C SER A 37 5.52 13.69 12.09
N ILE A 38 5.37 14.16 13.34
CA ILE A 38 4.08 14.61 13.87
C ILE A 38 3.49 15.76 13.02
N PRO A 39 4.20 16.86 12.73
CA PRO A 39 3.63 17.94 11.91
C PRO A 39 3.35 17.49 10.47
N LEU A 40 4.16 16.61 9.88
CA LEU A 40 3.93 16.09 8.54
C LEU A 40 2.70 15.19 8.48
N ILE A 41 2.53 14.30 9.45
CA ILE A 41 1.35 13.45 9.59
C ILE A 41 0.09 14.32 9.77
N ALA A 42 0.15 15.32 10.64
CA ALA A 42 -0.96 16.25 10.85
C ALA A 42 -1.33 16.99 9.55
N LEU A 43 -0.35 17.42 8.77
CA LEU A 43 -0.58 18.08 7.48
C LEU A 43 -1.25 17.14 6.46
N ILE A 44 -0.80 15.88 6.38
CA ILE A 44 -1.40 14.87 5.49
C ILE A 44 -2.85 14.61 5.89
N LEU A 45 -3.11 14.37 7.19
CA LEU A 45 -4.47 14.14 7.69
C LEU A 45 -5.37 15.33 7.44
N TYR A 46 -4.91 16.55 7.72
CA TYR A 46 -5.64 17.78 7.41
C TYR A 46 -5.97 17.90 5.92
N SER A 47 -5.00 17.61 5.05
CA SER A 47 -5.19 17.66 3.59
C SER A 47 -6.23 16.63 3.12
N LEU A 48 -6.20 15.41 3.67
CA LEU A 48 -7.19 14.37 3.38
C LEU A 48 -8.61 14.81 3.82
N MET A 49 -8.75 15.39 5.02
CA MET A 49 -10.03 15.88 5.52
C MET A 49 -10.58 16.98 4.62
N LYS A 50 -9.76 17.98 4.29
CA LYS A 50 -10.16 19.11 3.43
C LYS A 50 -10.50 18.67 2.00
N THR A 51 -9.78 17.71 1.46
CA THR A 51 -10.08 17.13 0.14
C THR A 51 -11.41 16.38 0.15
N ASN A 52 -11.72 15.67 1.25
CA ASN A 52 -13.01 14.99 1.40
C ASN A 52 -14.20 15.96 1.43
N GLU A 53 -14.06 17.10 2.07
CA GLU A 53 -15.09 18.16 2.11
C GLU A 53 -15.37 18.72 0.70
N ASN A 54 -14.32 18.92 -0.10
CA ASN A 54 -14.37 19.54 -1.42
C ASN A 54 -14.48 18.53 -2.57
N ALA A 55 -14.50 17.22 -2.27
CA ALA A 55 -14.50 16.20 -3.30
C ALA A 55 -15.76 16.24 -4.16
N ASN A 56 -15.59 16.52 -5.44
CA ASN A 56 -16.64 16.34 -6.43
C ASN A 56 -16.98 14.86 -6.55
N PRO A 57 -18.26 14.48 -6.53
CA PRO A 57 -18.65 13.08 -6.64
C PRO A 57 -18.20 12.53 -7.99
N PHE A 58 -17.42 11.46 -7.95
CA PHE A 58 -16.99 10.75 -9.14
C PHE A 58 -18.19 10.17 -9.86
N GLN A 59 -18.41 10.61 -11.11
CA GLN A 59 -19.54 10.17 -11.90
C GLN A 59 -19.14 8.91 -12.65
N LEU A 60 -19.60 7.80 -12.14
CA LEU A 60 -19.47 6.53 -12.83
C LEU A 60 -20.64 6.37 -13.82
N GLU A 61 -20.41 6.33 -15.13
CA GLU A 61 -21.41 5.92 -16.10
C GLU A 61 -21.88 4.47 -15.92
N LYS A 62 -23.18 4.21 -16.09
CA LYS A 62 -23.82 2.93 -15.75
C LYS A 62 -23.61 1.81 -16.80
N ALA A 63 -22.69 1.97 -17.76
CA ALA A 63 -22.49 0.98 -18.82
C ALA A 63 -21.88 -0.32 -18.28
N ASN A 64 -22.57 -1.40 -18.47
CA ASN A 64 -22.19 -2.84 -18.29
C ASN A 64 -20.84 -3.12 -17.59
N ARG A 65 -20.73 -2.72 -16.32
CA ARG A 65 -19.46 -2.60 -15.61
C ARG A 65 -19.02 -3.87 -14.91
N LYS A 66 -19.97 -4.69 -14.49
CA LYS A 66 -19.62 -5.90 -13.72
C LYS A 66 -18.67 -6.79 -14.51
N GLY A 67 -18.97 -7.02 -15.79
CA GLY A 67 -18.10 -7.81 -16.67
C GLY A 67 -16.71 -7.18 -16.87
N LYS A 68 -16.65 -5.86 -17.09
CA LYS A 68 -15.36 -5.15 -17.24
C LYS A 68 -14.55 -5.17 -15.95
N ILE A 69 -15.18 -4.96 -14.80
CA ILE A 69 -14.50 -5.03 -13.50
C ILE A 69 -13.98 -6.44 -13.25
N ILE A 70 -14.78 -7.47 -13.47
CA ILE A 70 -14.36 -8.86 -13.32
C ILE A 70 -13.19 -9.17 -14.25
N LEU A 71 -13.24 -8.73 -15.50
CA LEU A 71 -12.16 -8.92 -16.47
C LEU A 71 -10.87 -8.23 -16.00
N ILE A 72 -10.94 -6.98 -15.54
CA ILE A 72 -9.78 -6.25 -15.02
C ILE A 72 -9.20 -6.96 -13.80
N LEU A 73 -10.06 -7.36 -12.85
CA LEU A 73 -9.60 -8.09 -11.67
C LEU A 73 -8.97 -9.44 -12.02
N ALA A 74 -9.53 -10.16 -12.99
CA ALA A 74 -8.95 -11.41 -13.48
C ALA A 74 -7.58 -11.21 -14.13
N ILE A 75 -7.43 -10.15 -14.95
CA ILE A 75 -6.13 -9.80 -15.56
C ILE A 75 -5.12 -9.40 -14.49
N LEU A 76 -5.51 -8.60 -13.51
CA LEU A 76 -4.64 -8.20 -12.40
C LEU A 76 -4.22 -9.41 -11.56
N LEU A 77 -5.16 -10.28 -11.20
CA LEU A 77 -4.86 -11.51 -10.47
C LEU A 77 -3.89 -12.41 -11.25
N PHE A 78 -4.17 -12.63 -12.53
CA PHE A 78 -3.28 -13.41 -13.41
C PHE A 78 -1.88 -12.80 -13.48
N TRP A 79 -1.79 -11.47 -13.62
CA TRP A 79 -0.52 -10.76 -13.63
C TRP A 79 0.25 -10.92 -12.31
N VAL A 80 -0.43 -10.77 -11.16
CA VAL A 80 0.19 -10.94 -9.84
C VAL A 80 0.70 -12.37 -9.66
N LEU A 81 -0.10 -13.38 -10.03
CA LEU A 81 0.31 -14.79 -9.95
C LEU A 81 1.53 -15.10 -10.84
N LEU A 82 1.57 -14.53 -12.05
CA LEU A 82 2.70 -14.71 -12.97
C LEU A 82 3.94 -13.86 -12.62
N SER A 83 3.79 -12.84 -11.79
CA SER A 83 4.90 -11.94 -11.45
C SER A 83 6.00 -12.60 -10.61
N GLY A 84 5.71 -13.73 -9.97
CA GLY A 84 6.64 -14.40 -9.05
C GLY A 84 6.73 -13.75 -7.67
N ILE A 85 5.86 -12.76 -7.36
CA ILE A 85 5.77 -12.16 -6.03
C ILE A 85 5.39 -13.23 -5.01
N GLY A 86 6.11 -13.25 -3.88
CA GLY A 86 5.88 -14.24 -2.81
C GLY A 86 6.29 -15.67 -3.15
N GLY A 87 6.68 -15.98 -4.40
CA GLY A 87 7.11 -17.32 -4.82
C GLY A 87 5.97 -18.34 -4.91
N PHE A 88 4.71 -17.93 -5.00
CA PHE A 88 3.55 -18.83 -5.00
C PHE A 88 3.47 -19.74 -6.23
N VAL A 89 3.84 -19.23 -7.41
CA VAL A 89 3.78 -19.98 -8.68
C VAL A 89 5.17 -20.34 -9.17
N TRP A 90 6.07 -19.36 -9.15
CA TRP A 90 7.46 -19.55 -9.54
C TRP A 90 8.31 -18.44 -8.92
N GLN A 91 9.56 -18.70 -8.68
CA GLN A 91 10.48 -17.71 -8.15
C GLN A 91 11.40 -17.24 -9.27
N ASN A 92 11.22 -16.02 -9.71
CA ASN A 92 12.13 -15.41 -10.66
C ASN A 92 13.44 -15.03 -9.96
N ARG A 93 14.49 -14.92 -10.75
CA ARG A 93 15.91 -14.76 -10.34
C ARG A 93 16.14 -13.72 -9.25
N TRP A 94 17.37 -13.46 -8.95
CA TRP A 94 18.00 -12.60 -7.93
C TRP A 94 17.17 -11.42 -7.40
N ASP A 95 16.46 -10.69 -8.26
CA ASP A 95 15.70 -9.50 -7.85
C ASP A 95 14.51 -9.86 -6.93
N HIS A 96 13.78 -10.91 -7.24
CA HIS A 96 12.68 -11.37 -6.39
C HIS A 96 13.18 -12.01 -5.09
N MET A 97 14.30 -12.73 -5.12
CA MET A 97 14.90 -13.26 -3.90
C MET A 97 15.31 -12.14 -2.95
N PHE A 98 15.95 -11.10 -3.48
CA PHE A 98 16.35 -9.94 -2.71
C PHE A 98 15.14 -9.18 -2.14
N ARG A 99 14.13 -8.95 -2.95
CA ARG A 99 12.89 -8.28 -2.53
C ARG A 99 12.13 -9.09 -1.48
N ASN A 100 12.06 -10.40 -1.63
CA ASN A 100 11.44 -11.29 -0.65
C ASN A 100 12.23 -11.28 0.66
N ALA A 101 13.57 -11.26 0.63
CA ALA A 101 14.38 -11.14 1.83
C ALA A 101 14.12 -9.82 2.56
N LEU A 102 14.10 -8.69 1.85
CA LEU A 102 13.75 -7.39 2.42
C LEU A 102 12.34 -7.39 3.03
N PHE A 103 11.37 -7.99 2.35
CA PHE A 103 10.01 -8.10 2.87
C PHE A 103 9.96 -8.95 4.15
N GLN A 104 10.71 -10.06 4.18
CA GLN A 104 10.84 -10.88 5.39
C GLN A 104 11.43 -10.09 6.55
N ASP A 105 12.44 -9.26 6.31
CA ASP A 105 13.02 -8.41 7.34
C ASP A 105 12.02 -7.39 7.86
N LEU A 106 11.24 -6.76 6.98
CA LEU A 106 10.16 -5.85 7.37
C LEU A 106 9.07 -6.53 8.22
N VAL A 107 8.80 -7.82 8.00
CA VAL A 107 7.83 -8.57 8.81
C VAL A 107 8.42 -9.05 10.14
N LYS A 108 9.67 -9.53 10.14
CA LYS A 108 10.30 -10.16 11.31
C LYS A 108 10.81 -9.17 12.35
N TYR A 109 11.44 -8.07 11.90
CA TYR A 109 12.14 -7.15 12.78
C TYR A 109 11.29 -5.93 13.14
N ASP A 110 11.57 -5.33 14.28
CA ASP A 110 10.93 -4.08 14.70
C ASP A 110 11.30 -2.93 13.78
N TRP A 111 10.40 -1.97 13.66
CA TRP A 111 10.59 -0.80 12.83
C TRP A 111 11.12 0.39 13.66
N PRO A 112 12.10 1.14 13.16
CA PRO A 112 12.82 0.95 11.89
C PRO A 112 13.72 -0.29 11.94
N VAL A 113 13.84 -1.00 10.80
CA VAL A 113 14.72 -2.18 10.72
C VAL A 113 16.18 -1.72 10.81
N ILE A 114 16.87 -2.20 11.83
CA ILE A 114 18.28 -1.84 12.12
C ILE A 114 19.10 -3.12 12.14
N ASP A 115 20.12 -3.17 11.30
CA ASP A 115 21.13 -4.24 11.31
C ASP A 115 22.28 -3.86 12.24
N THR A 116 22.43 -4.65 13.30
CA THR A 116 23.49 -4.53 14.28
C THR A 116 24.56 -5.61 14.13
N SER A 117 24.44 -6.49 13.14
CA SER A 117 25.38 -7.61 12.94
C SER A 117 26.73 -7.18 12.36
N LEU A 118 26.80 -5.98 11.80
CA LEU A 118 28.03 -5.39 11.25
C LEU A 118 28.72 -4.47 12.23
N VAL A 119 29.98 -4.18 11.99
CA VAL A 119 30.83 -3.25 12.78
C VAL A 119 30.17 -1.84 12.89
N SER A 120 29.32 -1.48 11.95
CA SER A 120 28.54 -0.24 11.98
C SER A 120 27.05 -0.54 11.94
N THR A 121 26.31 0.01 12.89
CA THR A 121 24.83 -0.03 12.89
C THR A 121 24.31 0.60 11.61
N ARG A 122 23.50 -0.15 10.84
CA ARG A 122 22.91 0.31 9.59
C ARG A 122 21.38 0.20 9.65
N MET A 123 20.72 1.26 9.27
CA MET A 123 19.28 1.27 9.12
C MET A 123 18.90 0.86 7.69
N LEU A 124 17.84 0.07 7.53
CA LEU A 124 17.33 -0.29 6.23
C LEU A 124 16.87 0.96 5.47
N CYS A 125 17.59 1.29 4.41
CA CYS A 125 17.35 2.42 3.52
C CYS A 125 17.21 1.93 2.09
N TYR A 126 16.02 1.43 1.73
CA TYR A 126 15.70 0.97 0.39
C TYR A 126 14.32 1.48 -0.02
N ASN A 127 13.93 1.29 -1.26
CA ASN A 127 12.60 1.65 -1.75
C ASN A 127 11.55 0.64 -1.28
N PHE A 128 11.24 0.63 0.02
CA PHE A 128 10.33 -0.33 0.67
C PHE A 128 8.99 0.30 1.11
N GLY A 129 8.81 1.61 0.94
CA GLY A 129 7.62 2.32 1.43
C GLY A 129 6.29 1.69 1.00
N PHE A 130 6.21 1.23 -0.25
CA PHE A 130 5.01 0.58 -0.78
C PHE A 130 4.75 -0.82 -0.17
N TRP A 131 5.74 -1.47 0.46
CA TRP A 131 5.58 -2.76 1.14
C TRP A 131 5.13 -2.64 2.59
N LEU A 132 5.24 -1.45 3.19
CA LEU A 132 4.91 -1.26 4.60
C LEU A 132 3.47 -1.69 4.97
N PRO A 133 2.43 -1.40 4.17
CA PRO A 133 1.09 -1.88 4.46
C PRO A 133 0.99 -3.41 4.47
N SER A 134 1.58 -4.08 3.48
CA SER A 134 1.62 -5.54 3.41
C SER A 134 2.46 -6.14 4.54
N ALA A 135 3.60 -5.54 4.86
CA ALA A 135 4.44 -5.97 5.98
C ALA A 135 3.74 -5.81 7.33
N LEU A 136 2.94 -4.76 7.52
CA LEU A 136 2.13 -4.59 8.73
C LEU A 136 1.09 -5.72 8.85
N ILE A 137 0.43 -6.09 7.75
CA ILE A 137 -0.47 -7.25 7.71
C ILE A 137 0.30 -8.53 8.04
N GLY A 138 1.50 -8.72 7.45
CA GLY A 138 2.37 -9.85 7.72
C GLY A 138 2.80 -9.96 9.18
N LYS A 139 3.08 -8.83 9.86
CA LYS A 139 3.36 -8.79 11.30
C LYS A 139 2.15 -9.23 12.14
N ALA A 140 0.95 -8.83 11.75
CA ALA A 140 -0.27 -9.09 12.52
C ALA A 140 -0.83 -10.49 12.27
N LEU A 141 -0.80 -11.00 11.05
CA LEU A 141 -1.49 -12.22 10.61
C LEU A 141 -0.54 -13.33 10.10
N GLY A 142 0.75 -13.08 10.10
CA GLY A 142 1.76 -14.00 9.60
C GLY A 142 2.24 -13.68 8.18
N MET A 143 3.43 -14.17 7.85
CA MET A 143 4.16 -13.87 6.61
C MET A 143 3.33 -14.07 5.33
N GLN A 144 2.57 -15.18 5.26
CA GLN A 144 1.77 -15.52 4.08
C GLN A 144 0.61 -14.54 3.85
N ALA A 145 0.06 -13.96 4.91
CA ALA A 145 -0.99 -12.96 4.80
C ALA A 145 -0.47 -11.59 4.30
N GLY A 146 0.83 -11.35 4.48
CA GLY A 146 1.49 -10.13 3.99
C GLY A 146 1.81 -10.17 2.49
N TYR A 147 2.00 -11.36 1.93
CA TYR A 147 2.20 -11.56 0.48
C TYR A 147 0.89 -11.45 -0.28
#